data_c6128d3773de552afe8e2b869d9d54a8
#
_entry.id   c6128d3773de552afe8e2b869d9d54a8
#
_cell.length_a   1.000
_cell.length_b   1.000
_cell.length_c   1.000
_cell.angle_alpha   90.00
_cell.angle_beta   90.00
_cell.angle_gamma   90.00
#
_symmetry.space_group_name_H-M   'P 1'
#
loop_
_entity.id
_entity.type
_entity.pdbx_description
1 polymer ?
#
loop_
_entity_poly.entity_id
_entity_poly.type
_entity_poly.pdbx_seq_one_letter_code
_entity_poly.pdbx_strand_id
1 'polypeptide(L)'
;MLTRILSNDLPRSRWLALILTVLVLALALTPFIFPGVKALNVAAKVLVFIVLVASFDLLLGYTGIVSFAHTMFFGIGAYGIAIATTRLGATWSALGVGVGGALVVSLLLAWLIGLFSLRVRAIFFAMITLAVASAFLTLASQLHEFTGGEDGLTFKVPAVLSPSFEFSETPFLGASLDGRLLCFYLLFAVATVLSLALLRIVNSPFGRVLQAIRENEFRAEAIGYRVVVYRTISSILSAVFATLAGAMLALWLRYNGPDTSLSFEIMMDVLLIVVIGGMGTLYGSIVGAVLFLVAQSYLQDLLRVGSEAAASLPWLSALLSPDRWLLWLGVLFVLSVYYFPTGVVGRLRAASLGSKA
;
A
#
# COMPACT_ATOMS: atom_id res chain seq x y z
N MET A 1 -24.71 14.12 1.42
CA MET A 1 -23.53 14.32 0.58
C MET A 1 -22.44 13.29 0.88
N LEU A 2 -22.04 13.12 2.14
CA LEU A 2 -21.05 12.12 2.59
C LEU A 2 -21.39 10.67 2.17
N THR A 3 -22.65 10.25 2.23
CA THR A 3 -23.11 8.91 1.80
C THR A 3 -22.84 8.63 0.34
N ARG A 4 -22.98 9.64 -0.54
CA ARG A 4 -22.66 9.50 -1.96
C ARG A 4 -21.16 9.44 -2.22
N ILE A 5 -20.33 10.18 -1.46
CA ILE A 5 -18.87 10.17 -1.57
C ILE A 5 -18.33 8.81 -1.13
N LEU A 6 -18.83 8.25 -0.02
CA LEU A 6 -18.46 6.94 0.50
C LEU A 6 -19.23 5.78 -0.14
N SER A 7 -19.89 5.98 -1.28
CA SER A 7 -20.60 4.93 -2.05
C SER A 7 -21.60 4.12 -1.19
N ASN A 8 -22.25 4.77 -0.23
CA ASN A 8 -23.16 4.19 0.77
C ASN A 8 -22.52 3.16 1.72
N ASP A 9 -21.20 3.01 1.72
CA ASP A 9 -20.46 2.19 2.69
C ASP A 9 -20.01 3.06 3.86
N LEU A 10 -20.96 3.39 4.72
CA LEU A 10 -20.65 4.08 5.97
C LEU A 10 -20.07 3.10 6.98
N PRO A 11 -19.09 3.51 7.80
CA PRO A 11 -18.64 2.70 8.92
C PRO A 11 -19.84 2.37 9.81
N ARG A 12 -20.21 1.08 9.88
CA ARG A 12 -21.40 0.63 10.63
C ARG A 12 -21.23 0.81 12.14
N SER A 13 -19.99 0.90 12.63
CA SER A 13 -19.62 1.13 14.01
C SER A 13 -19.23 2.58 14.24
N ARG A 14 -19.76 3.23 15.29
CA ARG A 14 -19.35 4.59 15.71
C ARG A 14 -17.87 4.65 16.06
N TRP A 15 -17.33 3.59 16.68
CA TRP A 15 -15.92 3.46 17.00
C TRP A 15 -15.04 3.40 15.76
N LEU A 16 -15.46 2.63 14.74
CA LEU A 16 -14.73 2.56 13.48
C LEU A 16 -14.73 3.92 12.76
N ALA A 17 -15.87 4.61 12.75
CA ALA A 17 -15.95 5.96 12.17
C ALA A 17 -15.01 6.94 12.89
N LEU A 18 -14.99 6.91 14.23
CA LEU A 18 -14.11 7.74 15.03
C LEU A 18 -12.63 7.43 14.75
N ILE A 19 -12.25 6.15 14.76
CA ILE A 19 -10.86 5.72 14.47
C ILE A 19 -10.42 6.20 13.08
N LEU A 20 -11.23 5.97 12.05
CA LEU A 20 -10.92 6.40 10.69
C LEU A 20 -10.79 7.93 10.59
N THR A 21 -11.70 8.66 11.22
CA THR A 21 -11.63 10.13 11.23
C THR A 21 -10.36 10.63 11.92
N VAL A 22 -10.05 10.06 13.09
CA VAL A 22 -8.82 10.40 13.83
C VAL A 22 -7.56 10.06 13.01
N LEU A 23 -7.52 8.90 12.36
CA LEU A 23 -6.38 8.49 11.53
C LEU A 23 -6.21 9.42 10.32
N VAL A 24 -7.28 9.76 9.61
CA VAL A 24 -7.21 10.67 8.46
C VAL A 24 -6.77 12.07 8.89
N LEU A 25 -7.32 12.58 10.01
CA LEU A 25 -6.92 13.87 10.57
C LEU A 25 -5.46 13.83 11.07
N ALA A 26 -5.05 12.77 11.74
CA ALA A 26 -3.67 12.61 12.19
C ALA A 26 -2.69 12.60 11.00
N LEU A 27 -3.00 11.87 9.93
CA LEU A 27 -2.19 11.87 8.70
C LEU A 27 -2.16 13.26 8.04
N ALA A 28 -3.30 13.95 7.96
CA ALA A 28 -3.37 15.29 7.39
C ALA A 28 -2.58 16.32 8.21
N LEU A 29 -2.56 16.19 9.53
CA LEU A 29 -1.92 17.13 10.46
C LEU A 29 -0.51 16.70 10.86
N THR A 30 -0.01 15.54 10.40
CA THR A 30 1.33 15.03 10.73
C THR A 30 2.43 16.06 10.57
N PRO A 31 2.51 16.85 9.47
CA PRO A 31 3.58 17.84 9.29
C PRO A 31 3.61 18.92 10.37
N PHE A 32 2.46 19.24 10.97
CA PHE A 32 2.32 20.30 11.97
C PHE A 32 2.45 19.78 13.40
N ILE A 33 1.98 18.55 13.66
CA ILE A 33 2.02 17.96 15.02
C ILE A 33 3.40 17.37 15.29
N PHE A 34 3.99 16.74 14.27
CA PHE A 34 5.30 16.07 14.36
C PHE A 34 6.23 16.59 13.26
N PRO A 35 6.84 17.78 13.42
CA PRO A 35 7.68 18.41 12.40
C PRO A 35 8.98 17.65 12.09
N GLY A 36 9.15 16.45 12.66
CA GLY A 36 10.31 15.59 12.44
C GLY A 36 10.31 14.90 11.07
N VAL A 37 11.49 14.83 10.44
CA VAL A 37 11.70 14.17 9.14
C VAL A 37 11.25 12.70 9.16
N LYS A 38 11.48 11.98 10.27
CA LYS A 38 11.08 10.57 10.44
C LYS A 38 9.56 10.42 10.39
N ALA A 39 8.83 11.26 11.13
CA ALA A 39 7.36 11.18 11.19
C ALA A 39 6.74 11.45 9.82
N LEU A 40 7.24 12.43 9.10
CA LEU A 40 6.77 12.77 7.75
C LEU A 40 7.05 11.65 6.74
N ASN A 41 8.22 10.98 6.83
CA ASN A 41 8.55 9.83 6.00
C ASN A 41 7.62 8.64 6.28
N VAL A 42 7.35 8.36 7.57
CA VAL A 42 6.43 7.29 7.96
C VAL A 42 5.01 7.59 7.46
N ALA A 43 4.53 8.83 7.63
CA ALA A 43 3.20 9.21 7.16
C ALA A 43 3.07 9.10 5.62
N ALA A 44 4.08 9.54 4.87
CA ALA A 44 4.10 9.39 3.41
C ALA A 44 4.12 7.90 2.99
N LYS A 45 4.93 7.06 3.66
CA LYS A 45 4.94 5.61 3.43
C LYS A 45 3.56 5.01 3.72
N VAL A 46 2.90 5.42 4.80
CA VAL A 46 1.54 4.98 5.14
C VAL A 46 0.54 5.33 4.03
N LEU A 47 0.58 6.56 3.49
CA LEU A 47 -0.32 6.97 2.39
C LEU A 47 -0.14 6.09 1.14
N VAL A 48 1.11 5.78 0.77
CA VAL A 48 1.43 4.90 -0.36
C VAL A 48 0.92 3.48 -0.10
N PHE A 49 1.19 2.94 1.08
CA PHE A 49 0.79 1.58 1.44
C PHE A 49 -0.72 1.43 1.62
N ILE A 50 -1.46 2.45 2.03
CA ILE A 50 -2.93 2.42 2.02
C ILE A 50 -3.45 2.09 0.63
N VAL A 51 -2.93 2.73 -0.41
CA VAL A 51 -3.35 2.49 -1.80
C VAL A 51 -2.89 1.12 -2.28
N LEU A 52 -1.63 0.76 -2.03
CA LEU A 52 -1.04 -0.51 -2.42
C LEU A 52 -1.79 -1.70 -1.79
N VAL A 53 -2.03 -1.63 -0.49
CA VAL A 53 -2.74 -2.68 0.27
C VAL A 53 -4.21 -2.76 -0.13
N ALA A 54 -4.89 -1.63 -0.31
CA ALA A 54 -6.27 -1.58 -0.77
C ALA A 54 -6.42 -2.17 -2.19
N SER A 55 -5.45 -1.94 -3.08
CA SER A 55 -5.42 -2.52 -4.41
C SER A 55 -5.19 -4.04 -4.39
N PHE A 56 -4.35 -4.52 -3.47
CA PHE A 56 -4.14 -5.95 -3.25
C PHE A 56 -5.37 -6.63 -2.62
N ASP A 57 -6.03 -5.95 -1.66
CA ASP A 57 -7.25 -6.46 -1.03
C ASP A 57 -8.40 -6.60 -2.04
N LEU A 58 -8.41 -5.83 -3.14
CA LEU A 58 -9.34 -6.02 -4.24
C LEU A 58 -9.22 -7.42 -4.86
N LEU A 59 -8.00 -7.99 -4.93
CA LEU A 59 -7.77 -9.36 -5.40
C LEU A 59 -7.99 -10.38 -4.29
N LEU A 60 -7.29 -10.24 -3.18
CA LEU A 60 -7.33 -11.21 -2.08
C LEU A 60 -8.68 -11.17 -1.36
N GLY A 61 -9.10 -9.98 -0.97
CA GLY A 61 -10.26 -9.77 -0.13
C GLY A 61 -11.60 -9.84 -0.83
N TYR A 62 -11.67 -9.46 -2.11
CA TYR A 62 -12.93 -9.44 -2.85
C TYR A 62 -13.05 -10.54 -3.91
N THR A 63 -11.94 -11.02 -4.49
CA THR A 63 -11.95 -12.10 -5.50
C THR A 63 -11.47 -13.46 -4.98
N GLY A 64 -10.80 -13.49 -3.83
CA GLY A 64 -10.23 -14.70 -3.26
C GLY A 64 -8.97 -15.20 -3.99
N ILE A 65 -8.26 -14.32 -4.71
CA ILE A 65 -7.06 -14.67 -5.49
C ILE A 65 -5.84 -14.05 -4.82
N VAL A 66 -4.81 -14.87 -4.59
CA VAL A 66 -3.49 -14.42 -4.13
C VAL A 66 -2.60 -14.19 -5.35
N SER A 67 -2.13 -12.96 -5.55
CA SER A 67 -1.18 -12.60 -6.60
C SER A 67 0.10 -12.07 -5.99
N PHE A 68 1.22 -12.72 -6.26
CA PHE A 68 2.54 -12.24 -5.85
C PHE A 68 3.18 -11.27 -6.86
N ALA A 69 2.54 -11.05 -8.03
CA ALA A 69 3.00 -10.05 -9.00
C ALA A 69 2.70 -8.60 -8.59
N HIS A 70 2.13 -8.38 -7.41
CA HIS A 70 1.68 -7.05 -6.98
C HIS A 70 2.84 -6.06 -6.82
N THR A 71 3.96 -6.52 -6.25
CA THR A 71 5.20 -5.72 -6.15
C THR A 71 5.81 -5.42 -7.52
N MET A 72 5.66 -6.31 -8.51
CA MET A 72 6.08 -6.02 -9.89
C MET A 72 5.35 -4.79 -10.45
N PHE A 73 4.03 -4.70 -10.30
CA PHE A 73 3.26 -3.53 -10.74
C PHE A 73 3.62 -2.27 -9.96
N PHE A 74 3.85 -2.41 -8.68
CA PHE A 74 4.35 -1.33 -7.83
C PHE A 74 5.71 -0.83 -8.30
N GLY A 75 6.65 -1.73 -8.57
CA GLY A 75 7.97 -1.40 -9.12
C GLY A 75 7.89 -0.76 -10.50
N ILE A 76 7.02 -1.25 -11.41
CA ILE A 76 6.81 -0.63 -12.73
C ILE A 76 6.39 0.85 -12.58
N GLY A 77 5.51 1.15 -11.63
CA GLY A 77 5.11 2.52 -11.33
C GLY A 77 6.27 3.39 -10.86
N ALA A 78 7.07 2.86 -9.94
CA ALA A 78 8.23 3.55 -9.40
C ALA A 78 9.33 3.77 -10.47
N TYR A 79 9.67 2.75 -11.25
CA TYR A 79 10.62 2.87 -12.35
C TYR A 79 10.13 3.77 -13.47
N GLY A 80 8.83 3.80 -13.76
CA GLY A 80 8.27 4.71 -14.76
C GLY A 80 8.58 6.17 -14.45
N ILE A 81 8.39 6.59 -13.21
CA ILE A 81 8.78 7.93 -12.73
C ILE A 81 10.30 8.10 -12.80
N ALA A 82 11.06 7.17 -12.23
CA ALA A 82 12.51 7.26 -12.16
C ALA A 82 13.16 7.41 -13.54
N ILE A 83 12.81 6.54 -14.50
CA ILE A 83 13.37 6.55 -15.86
C ILE A 83 12.94 7.81 -16.62
N ALA A 84 11.66 8.18 -16.56
CA ALA A 84 11.17 9.33 -17.30
C ALA A 84 11.83 10.63 -16.80
N THR A 85 11.93 10.82 -15.49
CA THR A 85 12.53 12.04 -14.93
C THR A 85 14.04 12.08 -15.12
N THR A 86 14.73 10.94 -15.11
CA THR A 86 16.16 10.88 -15.40
C THR A 86 16.47 11.20 -16.86
N ARG A 87 15.65 10.73 -17.81
CA ARG A 87 15.90 10.92 -19.26
C ARG A 87 15.30 12.19 -19.85
N LEU A 88 14.12 12.61 -19.39
CA LEU A 88 13.39 13.78 -19.90
C LEU A 88 13.57 15.02 -19.04
N GLY A 89 14.26 14.89 -17.88
CA GLY A 89 14.45 15.97 -16.93
C GLY A 89 13.31 16.10 -15.89
N ALA A 90 13.54 16.95 -14.89
CA ALA A 90 12.67 17.14 -13.74
C ALA A 90 11.46 18.06 -14.07
N THR A 91 10.59 17.64 -14.97
CA THR A 91 9.44 18.40 -15.46
C THR A 91 8.11 17.68 -15.14
N TRP A 92 7.01 18.43 -15.12
CA TRP A 92 5.67 17.85 -14.95
C TRP A 92 5.28 16.95 -16.14
N SER A 93 5.74 17.27 -17.35
CA SER A 93 5.53 16.44 -18.53
C SER A 93 6.25 15.10 -18.41
N ALA A 94 7.48 15.08 -17.87
CA ALA A 94 8.22 13.85 -17.62
C ALA A 94 7.50 12.96 -16.59
N LEU A 95 6.93 13.54 -15.52
CA LEU A 95 6.10 12.80 -14.57
C LEU A 95 4.87 12.20 -15.26
N GLY A 96 4.18 12.98 -16.10
CA GLY A 96 3.03 12.50 -16.86
C GLY A 96 3.35 11.35 -17.81
N VAL A 97 4.47 11.46 -18.54
CA VAL A 97 4.98 10.40 -19.45
C VAL A 97 5.38 9.16 -18.64
N GLY A 98 6.05 9.35 -17.49
CA GLY A 98 6.46 8.25 -16.63
C GLY A 98 5.28 7.46 -16.08
N VAL A 99 4.27 8.13 -15.53
CA VAL A 99 3.04 7.49 -15.05
C VAL A 99 2.27 6.85 -16.21
N GLY A 100 2.08 7.56 -17.32
CA GLY A 100 1.36 7.04 -18.49
C GLY A 100 2.02 5.80 -19.09
N GLY A 101 3.35 5.84 -19.27
CA GLY A 101 4.12 4.69 -19.75
C GLY A 101 4.04 3.49 -18.80
N ALA A 102 4.20 3.72 -17.48
CA ALA A 102 4.08 2.69 -16.48
C ALA A 102 2.68 2.04 -16.48
N LEU A 103 1.63 2.85 -16.60
CA LEU A 103 0.25 2.35 -16.70
C LEU A 103 0.03 1.49 -17.93
N VAL A 104 0.53 1.89 -19.09
CA VAL A 104 0.43 1.10 -20.33
C VAL A 104 1.12 -0.24 -20.18
N VAL A 105 2.36 -0.27 -19.66
CA VAL A 105 3.11 -1.51 -19.41
C VAL A 105 2.37 -2.40 -18.41
N SER A 106 1.87 -1.83 -17.31
CA SER A 106 1.14 -2.57 -16.29
C SER A 106 -0.18 -3.14 -16.81
N LEU A 107 -0.92 -2.40 -17.62
CA LEU A 107 -2.16 -2.86 -18.25
C LEU A 107 -1.89 -4.06 -19.17
N LEU A 108 -0.86 -3.98 -20.00
CA LEU A 108 -0.47 -5.05 -20.92
C LEU A 108 -0.04 -6.31 -20.17
N LEU A 109 0.82 -6.17 -19.14
CA LEU A 109 1.27 -7.30 -18.33
C LEU A 109 0.14 -7.91 -17.50
N ALA A 110 -0.72 -7.09 -16.88
CA ALA A 110 -1.86 -7.58 -16.13
C ALA A 110 -2.86 -8.32 -17.02
N TRP A 111 -3.08 -7.84 -18.23
CA TRP A 111 -3.93 -8.51 -19.22
C TRP A 111 -3.32 -9.85 -19.65
N LEU A 112 -2.02 -9.91 -19.96
CA LEU A 112 -1.33 -11.15 -20.30
C LEU A 112 -1.39 -12.16 -19.17
N ILE A 113 -1.05 -11.75 -17.93
CA ILE A 113 -1.14 -12.60 -16.74
C ILE A 113 -2.58 -13.08 -16.54
N GLY A 114 -3.57 -12.22 -16.73
CA GLY A 114 -4.98 -12.57 -16.63
C GLY A 114 -5.40 -13.63 -17.65
N LEU A 115 -4.98 -13.50 -18.90
CA LEU A 115 -5.32 -14.45 -19.96
C LEU A 115 -4.76 -15.86 -19.74
N PHE A 116 -3.49 -15.94 -19.30
CA PHE A 116 -2.77 -17.21 -19.18
C PHE A 116 -2.94 -17.85 -17.80
N SER A 117 -2.91 -17.06 -16.75
CA SER A 117 -2.79 -17.58 -15.39
C SER A 117 -4.13 -17.77 -14.66
N LEU A 118 -5.17 -17.01 -14.99
CA LEU A 118 -6.47 -17.12 -14.31
C LEU A 118 -7.31 -18.33 -14.75
N ARG A 119 -6.82 -19.10 -15.69
CA ARG A 119 -7.42 -20.38 -16.11
C ARG A 119 -6.95 -21.57 -15.29
N VAL A 120 -5.92 -21.38 -14.44
CA VAL A 120 -5.35 -22.42 -13.58
C VAL A 120 -5.89 -22.30 -12.16
N ARG A 121 -5.70 -23.36 -11.36
CA ARG A 121 -6.11 -23.35 -9.93
C ARG A 121 -5.36 -22.26 -9.16
N ALA A 122 -5.98 -21.73 -8.12
CA ALA A 122 -5.46 -20.60 -7.33
C ALA A 122 -4.00 -20.75 -6.85
N ILE A 123 -3.60 -21.98 -6.46
CA ILE A 123 -2.22 -22.27 -6.01
C ILE A 123 -1.22 -22.07 -7.17
N PHE A 124 -1.53 -22.59 -8.35
CA PHE A 124 -0.65 -22.43 -9.53
C PHE A 124 -0.60 -20.96 -9.98
N PHE A 125 -1.71 -20.23 -9.88
CA PHE A 125 -1.73 -18.80 -10.17
C PHE A 125 -0.76 -18.03 -9.25
N ALA A 126 -0.76 -18.31 -7.93
CA ALA A 126 0.16 -17.71 -6.99
C ALA A 126 1.64 -18.01 -7.34
N MET A 127 1.94 -19.27 -7.69
CA MET A 127 3.31 -19.67 -8.08
C MET A 127 3.77 -18.99 -9.39
N ILE A 128 2.91 -18.92 -10.41
CA ILE A 128 3.23 -18.25 -11.68
C ILE A 128 3.48 -16.76 -11.45
N THR A 129 2.63 -16.10 -10.66
CA THR A 129 2.77 -14.66 -10.37
C THR A 129 4.03 -14.37 -9.55
N LEU A 130 4.44 -15.27 -8.64
CA LEU A 130 5.70 -15.18 -7.93
C LEU A 130 6.90 -15.32 -8.88
N ALA A 131 6.87 -16.31 -9.78
CA ALA A 131 7.94 -16.51 -10.76
C ALA A 131 8.09 -15.29 -11.68
N VAL A 132 6.98 -14.72 -12.16
CA VAL A 132 6.99 -13.51 -12.99
C VAL A 132 7.55 -12.30 -12.21
N ALA A 133 7.16 -12.12 -10.95
CA ALA A 133 7.68 -11.05 -10.11
C ALA A 133 9.19 -11.19 -9.87
N SER A 134 9.66 -12.40 -9.58
CA SER A 134 11.09 -12.69 -9.39
C SER A 134 11.90 -12.48 -10.67
N ALA A 135 11.36 -12.90 -11.82
CA ALA A 135 11.98 -12.65 -13.11
C ALA A 135 12.09 -11.14 -13.41
N PHE A 136 11.07 -10.37 -13.05
CA PHE A 136 11.07 -8.93 -13.24
C PHE A 136 12.07 -8.22 -12.29
N LEU A 137 12.17 -8.67 -11.04
CA LEU A 137 13.20 -8.22 -10.10
C LEU A 137 14.61 -8.45 -10.65
N THR A 138 14.89 -9.69 -11.12
CA THR A 138 16.17 -10.04 -11.72
C THR A 138 16.46 -9.21 -12.99
N LEU A 139 15.45 -9.02 -13.84
CA LEU A 139 15.58 -8.18 -15.02
C LEU A 139 15.93 -6.73 -14.66
N ALA A 140 15.26 -6.18 -13.65
CA ALA A 140 15.53 -4.83 -13.17
C ALA A 140 16.96 -4.70 -12.60
N SER A 141 17.47 -5.71 -11.88
CA SER A 141 18.83 -5.72 -11.36
C SER A 141 19.91 -5.84 -12.45
N GLN A 142 19.58 -6.46 -13.58
CA GLN A 142 20.55 -6.67 -14.68
C GLN A 142 20.58 -5.55 -15.72
N LEU A 143 19.49 -4.81 -15.91
CA LEU A 143 19.38 -3.77 -16.93
C LEU A 143 19.96 -2.43 -16.47
N HIS A 144 21.28 -2.38 -16.19
CA HIS A 144 21.98 -1.18 -15.67
C HIS A 144 21.70 0.11 -16.46
N GLU A 145 21.64 0.04 -17.79
CA GLU A 145 21.43 1.21 -18.64
C GLU A 145 20.04 1.86 -18.48
N PHE A 146 19.04 1.09 -18.07
CA PHE A 146 17.64 1.55 -17.93
C PHE A 146 17.22 1.76 -16.50
N THR A 147 17.58 0.84 -15.62
CA THR A 147 17.10 0.76 -14.24
C THR A 147 18.13 1.22 -13.22
N GLY A 148 19.39 1.45 -13.66
CA GLY A 148 20.51 1.68 -12.75
C GLY A 148 21.02 0.38 -12.10
N GLY A 149 20.47 -0.79 -12.48
CA GLY A 149 20.89 -2.09 -11.93
C GLY A 149 20.59 -2.21 -10.43
N GLU A 150 21.48 -2.81 -9.68
CA GLU A 150 21.36 -2.97 -8.21
C GLU A 150 21.44 -1.64 -7.47
N ASP A 151 22.21 -0.65 -7.99
CA ASP A 151 22.35 0.67 -7.37
C ASP A 151 21.09 1.53 -7.50
N GLY A 152 20.20 1.18 -8.44
CA GLY A 152 18.96 1.91 -8.70
C GLY A 152 19.19 3.28 -9.35
N LEU A 153 18.13 4.08 -9.42
CA LEU A 153 18.11 5.41 -10.03
C LEU A 153 17.80 6.47 -8.95
N THR A 154 18.68 7.44 -8.82
CA THR A 154 18.43 8.70 -8.11
C THR A 154 18.05 9.77 -9.13
N PHE A 155 16.96 10.45 -8.91
CA PHE A 155 16.44 11.43 -9.85
C PHE A 155 15.92 12.71 -9.17
N LYS A 156 15.79 13.75 -9.96
CA LYS A 156 15.23 15.02 -9.49
C LYS A 156 13.74 15.10 -9.85
N VAL A 157 12.97 15.69 -8.97
CA VAL A 157 11.55 16.03 -9.21
C VAL A 157 11.43 17.50 -9.63
N PRO A 158 10.28 17.93 -10.16
CA PRO A 158 10.04 19.34 -10.46
C PRO A 158 10.41 20.24 -9.27
N ALA A 159 11.01 21.39 -9.53
CA ALA A 159 11.58 22.27 -8.51
C ALA A 159 10.62 22.58 -7.37
N VAL A 160 9.34 22.76 -7.68
CA VAL A 160 8.27 23.05 -6.69
C VAL A 160 8.06 21.94 -5.68
N LEU A 161 8.38 20.68 -6.03
CA LEU A 161 8.29 19.51 -5.15
C LEU A 161 9.62 19.19 -4.45
N SER A 162 10.68 19.94 -4.73
CA SER A 162 12.00 19.76 -4.13
C SER A 162 12.04 20.34 -2.71
N PRO A 163 12.75 19.71 -1.75
CA PRO A 163 12.96 20.29 -0.42
C PRO A 163 13.72 21.63 -0.44
N SER A 164 14.49 21.87 -1.51
CA SER A 164 15.22 23.14 -1.69
C SER A 164 14.33 24.30 -2.12
N PHE A 165 13.06 24.05 -2.41
CA PHE A 165 12.10 25.10 -2.77
C PHE A 165 11.33 25.55 -1.53
N GLU A 166 11.60 26.73 -1.05
CA GLU A 166 10.94 27.35 0.10
C GLU A 166 9.89 28.35 -0.37
N PHE A 167 8.66 28.20 0.14
CA PHE A 167 7.55 29.13 -0.13
C PHE A 167 7.58 30.33 0.82
N SER A 168 8.14 30.16 2.03
CA SER A 168 8.24 31.18 3.05
C SER A 168 9.41 30.90 3.96
N GLU A 169 10.18 31.95 4.30
CA GLU A 169 11.27 31.85 5.29
C GLU A 169 10.74 31.68 6.73
N THR A 170 9.48 32.02 6.99
CA THR A 170 8.88 31.89 8.31
C THR A 170 8.15 30.55 8.45
N PRO A 171 8.48 29.72 9.44
CA PRO A 171 7.76 28.47 9.68
C PRO A 171 6.32 28.76 10.11
N PHE A 172 5.37 28.06 9.49
CA PHE A 172 3.96 28.12 9.86
C PHE A 172 3.64 26.97 10.81
N LEU A 173 3.19 27.30 12.03
CA LEU A 173 2.90 26.30 13.08
C LEU A 173 4.05 25.32 13.36
N GLY A 174 5.31 25.76 13.22
CA GLY A 174 6.48 24.93 13.45
C GLY A 174 6.92 24.04 12.27
N ALA A 175 6.18 24.06 11.16
CA ALA A 175 6.57 23.36 9.93
C ALA A 175 7.15 24.32 8.91
N SER A 176 8.24 23.92 8.25
CA SER A 176 8.77 24.64 7.09
C SER A 176 7.84 24.47 5.89
N LEU A 177 7.46 25.60 5.26
CA LEU A 177 6.66 25.60 4.03
C LEU A 177 7.58 25.38 2.82
N ASP A 178 8.05 24.14 2.67
CA ASP A 178 8.96 23.72 1.62
C ASP A 178 8.25 22.82 0.57
N GLY A 179 8.95 22.55 -0.54
CA GLY A 179 8.42 21.66 -1.58
C GLY A 179 8.17 20.22 -1.10
N ARG A 180 8.79 19.81 0.02
CA ARG A 180 8.53 18.52 0.64
C ARG A 180 7.14 18.43 1.25
N LEU A 181 6.69 19.51 1.90
CA LEU A 181 5.35 19.65 2.43
C LEU A 181 4.31 19.58 1.31
N LEU A 182 4.56 20.28 0.21
CA LEU A 182 3.70 20.24 -0.98
C LEU A 182 3.62 18.83 -1.56
N CYS A 183 4.76 18.13 -1.68
CA CYS A 183 4.82 16.74 -2.14
C CYS A 183 3.99 15.83 -1.21
N PHE A 184 4.07 16.01 0.10
CA PHE A 184 3.27 15.25 1.06
C PHE A 184 1.77 15.44 0.85
N TYR A 185 1.30 16.70 0.69
CA TYR A 185 -0.12 16.96 0.45
C TYR A 185 -0.59 16.50 -0.93
N LEU A 186 0.29 16.52 -1.94
CA LEU A 186 0.02 15.90 -3.23
C LEU A 186 -0.24 14.40 -3.06
N LEU A 187 0.65 13.70 -2.33
CA LEU A 187 0.48 12.28 -2.03
C LEU A 187 -0.80 12.01 -1.23
N PHE A 188 -1.10 12.85 -0.24
CA PHE A 188 -2.31 12.73 0.56
C PHE A 188 -3.58 12.88 -0.31
N ALA A 189 -3.62 13.87 -1.19
CA ALA A 189 -4.73 14.09 -2.11
C ALA A 189 -4.89 12.91 -3.09
N VAL A 190 -3.80 12.45 -3.69
CA VAL A 190 -3.80 11.30 -4.62
C VAL A 190 -4.23 10.04 -3.88
N ALA A 191 -3.67 9.73 -2.71
CA ALA A 191 -4.06 8.56 -1.91
C ALA A 191 -5.55 8.59 -1.56
N THR A 192 -6.08 9.76 -1.18
CA THR A 192 -7.50 9.92 -0.87
C THR A 192 -8.37 9.67 -2.10
N VAL A 193 -8.03 10.25 -3.25
CA VAL A 193 -8.77 10.05 -4.51
C VAL A 193 -8.75 8.59 -4.93
N LEU A 194 -7.59 7.93 -4.90
CA LEU A 194 -7.45 6.52 -5.26
C LEU A 194 -8.20 5.60 -4.29
N SER A 195 -8.16 5.88 -2.99
CA SER A 195 -8.92 5.12 -1.98
C SER A 195 -10.44 5.27 -2.18
N LEU A 196 -10.92 6.48 -2.50
CA LEU A 196 -12.33 6.70 -2.83
C LEU A 196 -12.74 6.03 -4.15
N ALA A 197 -11.86 6.00 -5.14
CA ALA A 197 -12.09 5.28 -6.40
C ALA A 197 -12.20 3.77 -6.16
N LEU A 198 -11.30 3.18 -5.38
CA LEU A 198 -11.38 1.77 -4.96
C LEU A 198 -12.66 1.47 -4.19
N LEU A 199 -13.04 2.34 -3.24
CA LEU A 199 -14.28 2.20 -2.49
C LEU A 199 -15.50 2.19 -3.41
N ARG A 200 -15.48 3.01 -4.46
CA ARG A 200 -16.56 3.04 -5.46
C ARG A 200 -16.62 1.79 -6.32
N ILE A 201 -15.45 1.25 -6.71
CA ILE A 201 -15.36 -0.01 -7.47
C ILE A 201 -15.91 -1.16 -6.65
N VAL A 202 -15.50 -1.29 -5.40
CA VAL A 202 -15.89 -2.39 -4.51
C VAL A 202 -17.39 -2.38 -4.20
N ASN A 203 -17.99 -1.19 -4.04
CA ASN A 203 -19.41 -1.03 -3.73
C ASN A 203 -20.32 -1.01 -4.99
N SER A 204 -19.72 -1.12 -6.18
CA SER A 204 -20.44 -1.21 -7.45
C SER A 204 -21.06 -2.62 -7.66
N PRO A 205 -21.95 -2.79 -8.67
CA PRO A 205 -22.41 -4.12 -9.08
C PRO A 205 -21.24 -5.07 -9.40
N PHE A 206 -20.15 -4.56 -9.99
CA PHE A 206 -18.94 -5.32 -10.28
C PHE A 206 -18.33 -5.90 -9.00
N GLY A 207 -18.12 -5.09 -7.95
CA GLY A 207 -17.57 -5.55 -6.68
C GLY A 207 -18.44 -6.59 -5.98
N ARG A 208 -19.76 -6.50 -6.08
CA ARG A 208 -20.68 -7.52 -5.56
C ARG A 208 -20.56 -8.86 -6.29
N VAL A 209 -20.34 -8.84 -7.60
CA VAL A 209 -20.08 -10.06 -8.39
C VAL A 209 -18.76 -10.69 -7.97
N LEU A 210 -17.71 -9.90 -7.71
CA LEU A 210 -16.43 -10.41 -7.20
C LEU A 210 -16.61 -11.15 -5.88
N GLN A 211 -17.38 -10.59 -4.94
CA GLN A 211 -17.69 -11.25 -3.66
C GLN A 211 -18.46 -12.56 -3.85
N ALA A 212 -19.45 -12.58 -4.74
CA ALA A 212 -20.19 -13.79 -5.07
C ALA A 212 -19.27 -14.89 -5.66
N ILE A 213 -18.32 -14.52 -6.52
CA ILE A 213 -17.31 -15.44 -7.07
C ILE A 213 -16.40 -15.97 -5.96
N ARG A 214 -15.97 -15.11 -5.00
CA ARG A 214 -15.18 -15.53 -3.86
C ARG A 214 -15.90 -16.52 -2.95
N GLU A 215 -17.20 -16.30 -2.72
CA GLU A 215 -18.02 -17.19 -1.87
C GLU A 215 -18.25 -18.55 -2.52
N ASN A 216 -18.62 -18.57 -3.80
CA ASN A 216 -18.86 -19.81 -4.54
C ASN A 216 -18.78 -19.59 -6.05
N GLU A 217 -17.65 -19.97 -6.64
CA GLU A 217 -17.36 -19.84 -8.08
C GLU A 217 -18.36 -20.61 -8.95
N PHE A 218 -18.67 -21.86 -8.58
CA PHE A 218 -19.61 -22.71 -9.35
C PHE A 218 -21.02 -22.12 -9.36
N ARG A 219 -21.46 -21.54 -8.25
CA ARG A 219 -22.77 -20.88 -8.19
C ARG A 219 -22.79 -19.63 -9.04
N ALA A 220 -21.71 -18.84 -9.04
CA ALA A 220 -21.60 -17.66 -9.89
C ALA A 220 -21.65 -18.02 -11.38
N GLU A 221 -20.97 -19.09 -11.80
CA GLU A 221 -21.02 -19.60 -13.16
C GLU A 221 -22.40 -20.12 -13.54
N ALA A 222 -23.05 -20.85 -12.64
CA ALA A 222 -24.39 -21.40 -12.87
C ALA A 222 -25.45 -20.33 -13.13
N ILE A 223 -25.30 -19.13 -12.57
CA ILE A 223 -26.18 -17.97 -12.82
C ILE A 223 -25.72 -17.09 -14.00
N GLY A 224 -24.67 -17.53 -14.75
CA GLY A 224 -24.26 -16.94 -16.01
C GLY A 224 -23.10 -15.93 -15.95
N TYR A 225 -22.43 -15.76 -14.81
CA TYR A 225 -21.25 -14.90 -14.73
C TYR A 225 -20.00 -15.59 -15.31
N ARG A 226 -19.26 -14.89 -16.15
CA ARG A 226 -17.98 -15.36 -16.70
C ARG A 226 -16.84 -15.08 -15.71
N VAL A 227 -16.58 -15.99 -14.77
CA VAL A 227 -15.65 -15.81 -13.66
C VAL A 227 -14.26 -15.33 -14.11
N VAL A 228 -13.69 -15.93 -15.16
CA VAL A 228 -12.37 -15.57 -15.69
C VAL A 228 -12.32 -14.10 -16.12
N VAL A 229 -13.38 -13.59 -16.76
CA VAL A 229 -13.46 -12.18 -17.20
C VAL A 229 -13.46 -11.23 -16.00
N TYR A 230 -14.28 -11.51 -14.98
CA TYR A 230 -14.35 -10.68 -13.78
C TYR A 230 -13.01 -10.68 -13.01
N ARG A 231 -12.37 -11.84 -12.89
CA ARG A 231 -11.04 -11.97 -12.29
C ARG A 231 -9.96 -11.22 -13.08
N THR A 232 -9.99 -11.29 -14.42
CA THR A 232 -9.05 -10.55 -15.27
C THR A 232 -9.21 -9.04 -15.09
N ILE A 233 -10.44 -8.53 -15.12
CA ILE A 233 -10.72 -7.10 -14.92
C ILE A 233 -10.28 -6.66 -13.52
N SER A 234 -10.55 -7.46 -12.49
CA SER A 234 -10.10 -7.18 -11.12
C SER A 234 -8.57 -7.12 -11.02
N SER A 235 -7.85 -8.06 -11.69
CA SER A 235 -6.38 -8.07 -11.75
C SER A 235 -5.82 -6.83 -12.45
N ILE A 236 -6.42 -6.42 -13.55
CA ILE A 236 -6.03 -5.21 -14.28
C ILE A 236 -6.25 -3.96 -13.41
N LEU A 237 -7.41 -3.83 -12.79
CA LEU A 237 -7.70 -2.70 -11.89
C LEU A 237 -6.70 -2.67 -10.73
N SER A 238 -6.49 -3.80 -10.08
CA SER A 238 -5.53 -3.93 -8.98
C SER A 238 -4.11 -3.52 -9.39
N ALA A 239 -3.65 -3.96 -10.57
CA ALA A 239 -2.35 -3.59 -11.13
C ALA A 239 -2.23 -2.08 -11.38
N VAL A 240 -3.27 -1.42 -11.92
CA VAL A 240 -3.30 0.02 -12.14
C VAL A 240 -3.11 0.79 -10.82
N PHE A 241 -3.85 0.42 -9.76
CA PHE A 241 -3.71 1.09 -8.46
C PHE A 241 -2.35 0.80 -7.82
N ALA A 242 -1.81 -0.41 -7.94
CA ALA A 242 -0.47 -0.74 -7.47
C ALA A 242 0.62 0.08 -8.20
N THR A 243 0.48 0.25 -9.52
CA THR A 243 1.39 1.08 -10.33
C THR A 243 1.35 2.54 -9.88
N LEU A 244 0.16 3.09 -9.63
CA LEU A 244 0.02 4.45 -9.11
C LEU A 244 0.63 4.60 -7.71
N ALA A 245 0.46 3.61 -6.83
CA ALA A 245 1.10 3.60 -5.52
C ALA A 245 2.64 3.58 -5.64
N GLY A 246 3.20 2.81 -6.58
CA GLY A 246 4.63 2.81 -6.87
C GLY A 246 5.15 4.15 -7.38
N ALA A 247 4.40 4.80 -8.27
CA ALA A 247 4.72 6.16 -8.71
C ALA A 247 4.72 7.16 -7.54
N MET A 248 3.77 7.05 -6.60
CA MET A 248 3.75 7.87 -5.38
C MET A 248 4.99 7.64 -4.52
N LEU A 249 5.43 6.39 -4.34
CA LEU A 249 6.64 6.07 -3.57
C LEU A 249 7.87 6.72 -4.20
N ALA A 250 8.07 6.54 -5.50
CA ALA A 250 9.20 7.10 -6.23
C ALA A 250 9.24 8.62 -6.13
N LEU A 251 8.09 9.28 -6.28
CA LEU A 251 7.98 10.73 -6.17
C LEU A 251 8.41 11.24 -4.77
N TRP A 252 8.08 10.48 -3.72
CA TRP A 252 8.48 10.81 -2.36
C TRP A 252 9.96 10.59 -2.10
N LEU A 253 10.48 9.40 -2.45
CA LEU A 253 11.86 8.99 -2.16
C LEU A 253 12.87 9.67 -3.07
N ARG A 254 12.50 10.01 -4.32
CA ARG A 254 13.40 10.51 -5.38
C ARG A 254 14.54 9.55 -5.68
N TYR A 255 14.34 8.33 -5.32
CA TYR A 255 15.19 7.17 -5.55
C TYR A 255 14.31 5.96 -5.78
N ASN A 256 14.72 5.09 -6.68
CA ASN A 256 14.13 3.78 -6.84
C ASN A 256 15.18 2.75 -7.23
N GLY A 257 15.24 1.67 -6.47
CA GLY A 257 16.04 0.50 -6.75
C GLY A 257 15.21 -0.78 -6.70
N PRO A 258 15.78 -1.92 -7.14
CA PRO A 258 15.07 -3.21 -7.09
C PRO A 258 14.55 -3.56 -5.71
N ASP A 259 15.37 -3.40 -4.67
CA ASP A 259 15.00 -3.69 -3.29
C ASP A 259 13.96 -2.73 -2.72
N THR A 260 13.91 -1.49 -3.24
CA THR A 260 13.01 -0.45 -2.75
C THR A 260 11.55 -0.65 -3.18
N SER A 261 11.32 -1.30 -4.35
CA SER A 261 9.98 -1.38 -4.94
C SER A 261 9.58 -2.75 -5.47
N LEU A 262 10.53 -3.67 -5.69
CA LEU A 262 10.29 -4.99 -6.28
C LEU A 262 10.52 -6.13 -5.29
N SER A 263 11.03 -5.87 -4.08
CA SER A 263 11.41 -6.91 -3.13
C SER A 263 10.22 -7.75 -2.67
N PHE A 264 10.50 -9.03 -2.39
CA PHE A 264 9.52 -9.94 -1.82
C PHE A 264 9.10 -9.52 -0.39
N GLU A 265 9.97 -8.81 0.32
CA GLU A 265 9.66 -8.28 1.66
C GLU A 265 8.46 -7.32 1.63
N ILE A 266 8.38 -6.44 0.62
CA ILE A 266 7.23 -5.55 0.43
C ILE A 266 5.94 -6.36 0.23
N MET A 267 6.02 -7.48 -0.51
CA MET A 267 4.86 -8.35 -0.70
C MET A 267 4.41 -8.99 0.61
N MET A 268 5.36 -9.39 1.47
CA MET A 268 5.06 -9.91 2.80
C MET A 268 4.43 -8.82 3.67
N ASP A 269 4.97 -7.60 3.68
CA ASP A 269 4.39 -6.47 4.39
C ASP A 269 2.94 -6.21 3.97
N VAL A 270 2.67 -6.20 2.66
CA VAL A 270 1.30 -6.01 2.11
C VAL A 270 0.36 -7.11 2.60
N LEU A 271 0.78 -8.37 2.58
CA LEU A 271 -0.01 -9.50 3.08
C LEU A 271 -0.30 -9.36 4.59
N LEU A 272 0.72 -9.04 5.39
CA LEU A 272 0.58 -8.85 6.83
C LEU A 272 -0.40 -7.71 7.15
N ILE A 273 -0.29 -6.60 6.44
CA ILE A 273 -1.17 -5.43 6.61
C ILE A 273 -2.63 -5.78 6.29
N VAL A 274 -2.88 -6.51 5.18
CA VAL A 274 -4.25 -6.93 4.82
C VAL A 274 -4.85 -7.83 5.88
N VAL A 275 -4.07 -8.78 6.43
CA VAL A 275 -4.54 -9.72 7.46
C VAL A 275 -4.83 -8.99 8.77
N ILE A 276 -3.93 -8.11 9.23
CA ILE A 276 -4.12 -7.30 10.46
C ILE A 276 -5.33 -6.40 10.31
N GLY A 277 -5.45 -5.70 9.19
CA GLY A 277 -6.54 -4.76 8.92
C GLY A 277 -7.90 -5.43 8.80
N GLY A 278 -7.93 -6.58 8.14
CA GLY A 278 -9.12 -7.39 7.85
C GLY A 278 -9.43 -7.48 6.37
N MET A 279 -9.24 -8.67 5.81
CA MET A 279 -9.44 -8.99 4.40
C MET A 279 -10.86 -8.69 3.92
N GLY A 280 -11.00 -8.07 2.75
CA GLY A 280 -12.29 -7.71 2.14
C GLY A 280 -12.90 -6.45 2.75
N THR A 281 -12.08 -5.59 3.34
CA THR A 281 -12.53 -4.29 3.84
C THR A 281 -11.51 -3.19 3.52
N LEU A 282 -11.87 -2.24 2.67
CA LEU A 282 -10.99 -1.10 2.35
C LEU A 282 -10.60 -0.28 3.59
N TYR A 283 -11.47 -0.19 4.58
CA TYR A 283 -11.14 0.45 5.85
C TYR A 283 -10.07 -0.34 6.63
N GLY A 284 -10.00 -1.67 6.42
CA GLY A 284 -8.95 -2.52 6.94
C GLY A 284 -7.58 -2.13 6.38
N SER A 285 -7.49 -1.81 5.09
CA SER A 285 -6.23 -1.36 4.48
C SER A 285 -5.71 -0.08 5.12
N ILE A 286 -6.58 0.87 5.48
CA ILE A 286 -6.19 2.11 6.17
C ILE A 286 -5.68 1.81 7.58
N VAL A 287 -6.49 1.10 8.37
CA VAL A 287 -6.14 0.79 9.77
C VAL A 287 -4.91 -0.11 9.85
N GLY A 288 -4.85 -1.15 9.01
CA GLY A 288 -3.72 -2.09 8.95
C GLY A 288 -2.42 -1.40 8.54
N ALA A 289 -2.43 -0.54 7.51
CA ALA A 289 -1.25 0.18 7.06
C ALA A 289 -0.70 1.11 8.15
N VAL A 290 -1.58 1.86 8.83
CA VAL A 290 -1.14 2.73 9.93
C VAL A 290 -0.55 1.90 11.06
N LEU A 291 -1.26 0.88 11.55
CA LEU A 291 -0.81 0.06 12.67
C LEU A 291 0.53 -0.63 12.36
N PHE A 292 0.65 -1.27 11.21
CA PHE A 292 1.83 -2.02 10.85
C PHE A 292 3.05 -1.11 10.61
N LEU A 293 2.91 -0.07 9.79
CA LEU A 293 4.04 0.79 9.41
C LEU A 293 4.51 1.67 10.57
N VAL A 294 3.61 2.12 11.45
CA VAL A 294 3.99 2.80 12.68
C VAL A 294 4.72 1.84 13.61
N ALA A 295 4.19 0.62 13.81
CA ALA A 295 4.89 -0.39 14.59
C ALA A 295 6.28 -0.68 13.99
N GLN A 296 6.38 -0.98 12.69
CA GLN A 296 7.65 -1.24 12.00
C GLN A 296 8.67 -0.10 12.18
N SER A 297 8.22 1.16 12.12
CA SER A 297 9.11 2.33 12.14
C SER A 297 9.57 2.73 13.53
N TYR A 298 8.78 2.48 14.57
CA TYR A 298 9.06 2.91 15.93
C TYR A 298 9.40 1.77 16.89
N LEU A 299 9.20 0.51 16.49
CA LEU A 299 9.45 -0.66 17.35
C LEU A 299 10.93 -0.74 17.81
N GLN A 300 11.88 -0.44 16.90
CA GLN A 300 13.29 -0.44 17.24
C GLN A 300 13.64 0.61 18.32
N ASP A 301 13.08 1.82 18.19
CA ASP A 301 13.29 2.88 19.18
C ASP A 301 12.71 2.50 20.54
N LEU A 302 11.52 1.89 20.53
CA LEU A 302 10.83 1.43 21.73
C LEU A 302 11.60 0.29 22.41
N LEU A 303 12.12 -0.66 21.63
CA LEU A 303 12.96 -1.74 22.14
C LEU A 303 14.26 -1.22 22.71
N ARG A 304 14.88 -0.19 22.10
CA ARG A 304 16.10 0.45 22.65
C ARG A 304 15.83 1.03 24.02
N VAL A 305 14.78 1.84 24.17
CA VAL A 305 14.39 2.40 25.48
C VAL A 305 14.08 1.28 26.47
N GLY A 306 13.39 0.24 26.04
CA GLY A 306 13.09 -0.92 26.89
C GLY A 306 14.34 -1.69 27.34
N SER A 307 15.32 -1.88 26.44
CA SER A 307 16.57 -2.58 26.77
C SER A 307 17.45 -1.77 27.74
N GLU A 308 17.47 -0.43 27.58
CA GLU A 308 18.16 0.48 28.50
C GLU A 308 17.50 0.48 29.89
N ALA A 309 16.17 0.52 29.95
CA ALA A 309 15.42 0.43 31.21
C ALA A 309 15.60 -0.93 31.92
N ALA A 310 15.82 -2.00 31.15
CA ALA A 310 16.03 -3.35 31.65
C ALA A 310 17.53 -3.69 31.88
N ALA A 311 18.43 -2.73 31.88
CA ALA A 311 19.87 -2.94 31.99
C ALA A 311 20.30 -3.70 33.28
N SER A 312 19.50 -3.65 34.35
CA SER A 312 19.69 -4.43 35.57
C SER A 312 19.47 -5.94 35.41
N LEU A 313 18.79 -6.37 34.35
CA LEU A 313 18.43 -7.76 34.06
C LEU A 313 19.00 -8.19 32.69
N PRO A 314 20.24 -8.76 32.64
CA PRO A 314 20.94 -9.01 31.37
C PRO A 314 20.14 -9.86 30.35
N TRP A 315 19.38 -10.84 30.80
CA TRP A 315 18.56 -11.68 29.94
C TRP A 315 17.39 -10.91 29.30
N LEU A 316 16.77 -9.99 30.05
CA LEU A 316 15.65 -9.16 29.57
C LEU A 316 16.14 -8.07 28.63
N SER A 317 17.26 -7.41 28.96
CA SER A 317 17.91 -6.44 28.07
C SER A 317 18.31 -7.09 26.74
N ALA A 318 18.89 -8.31 26.77
CA ALA A 318 19.19 -9.08 25.57
C ALA A 318 17.94 -9.45 24.74
N LEU A 319 16.82 -9.78 25.40
CA LEU A 319 15.56 -10.09 24.72
C LEU A 319 14.95 -8.84 24.04
N LEU A 320 15.05 -7.68 24.69
CA LEU A 320 14.58 -6.39 24.20
C LEU A 320 15.59 -5.65 23.31
N SER A 321 16.69 -6.32 22.89
CA SER A 321 17.65 -5.72 21.98
C SER A 321 16.97 -5.20 20.69
N PRO A 322 17.30 -3.98 20.22
CA PRO A 322 16.81 -3.43 18.95
C PRO A 322 17.05 -4.34 17.75
N ASP A 323 18.11 -5.16 17.77
CA ASP A 323 18.42 -6.11 16.70
C ASP A 323 17.36 -7.20 16.51
N ARG A 324 16.54 -7.44 17.55
CA ARG A 324 15.48 -8.44 17.56
C ARG A 324 14.09 -7.89 17.18
N TRP A 325 14.04 -6.72 16.59
CA TRP A 325 12.77 -6.07 16.25
C TRP A 325 11.87 -6.89 15.34
N LEU A 326 12.44 -7.66 14.39
CA LEU A 326 11.69 -8.56 13.50
C LEU A 326 10.98 -9.68 14.28
N LEU A 327 11.65 -10.22 15.32
CA LEU A 327 11.04 -11.23 16.20
C LEU A 327 9.81 -10.65 16.90
N TRP A 328 9.93 -9.45 17.45
CA TRP A 328 8.83 -8.80 18.14
C TRP A 328 7.70 -8.38 17.20
N LEU A 329 8.04 -7.95 15.98
CA LEU A 329 7.05 -7.68 14.94
C LEU A 329 6.28 -8.96 14.57
N GLY A 330 6.98 -10.09 14.45
CA GLY A 330 6.36 -11.40 14.22
C GLY A 330 5.44 -11.84 15.37
N VAL A 331 5.87 -11.66 16.62
CA VAL A 331 5.04 -11.94 17.81
C VAL A 331 3.79 -11.05 17.80
N LEU A 332 3.93 -9.75 17.55
CA LEU A 332 2.82 -8.80 17.41
C LEU A 332 1.82 -9.26 16.33
N PHE A 333 2.34 -9.72 15.19
CA PHE A 333 1.51 -10.25 14.11
C PHE A 333 0.74 -11.49 14.56
N VAL A 334 1.41 -12.49 15.16
CA VAL A 334 0.75 -13.71 15.65
C VAL A 334 -0.33 -13.39 16.67
N LEU A 335 -0.03 -12.51 17.62
CA LEU A 335 -1.02 -12.03 18.60
C LEU A 335 -2.18 -11.31 17.92
N SER A 336 -1.91 -10.46 16.93
CA SER A 336 -2.96 -9.77 16.17
C SER A 336 -3.90 -10.76 15.49
N VAL A 337 -3.38 -11.78 14.81
CA VAL A 337 -4.18 -12.82 14.14
C VAL A 337 -4.95 -13.66 15.15
N TYR A 338 -4.32 -14.00 16.28
CA TYR A 338 -4.95 -14.82 17.33
C TYR A 338 -6.15 -14.08 17.97
N TYR A 339 -5.97 -12.81 18.34
CA TYR A 339 -7.03 -12.02 18.97
C TYR A 339 -8.05 -11.45 17.99
N PHE A 340 -7.64 -11.22 16.73
CA PHE A 340 -8.46 -10.62 15.68
C PHE A 340 -8.49 -11.49 14.40
N PRO A 341 -9.08 -12.69 14.43
CA PRO A 341 -9.07 -13.62 13.29
C PRO A 341 -9.76 -13.06 12.04
N THR A 342 -10.66 -12.09 12.19
CA THR A 342 -11.32 -11.36 11.08
C THR A 342 -10.66 -10.01 10.79
N GLY A 343 -9.49 -9.76 11.40
CA GLY A 343 -8.81 -8.47 11.41
C GLY A 343 -9.46 -7.46 12.36
N VAL A 344 -8.74 -6.38 12.61
CA VAL A 344 -9.18 -5.33 13.55
C VAL A 344 -10.53 -4.73 13.15
N VAL A 345 -10.69 -4.39 11.86
CA VAL A 345 -11.92 -3.79 11.34
C VAL A 345 -13.08 -4.80 11.32
N GLY A 346 -12.81 -6.06 11.01
CA GLY A 346 -13.82 -7.13 11.04
C GLY A 346 -14.43 -7.29 12.43
N ARG A 347 -13.61 -7.31 13.48
CA ARG A 347 -14.07 -7.41 14.87
C ARG A 347 -14.87 -6.17 15.32
N LEU A 348 -14.42 -4.96 14.93
CA LEU A 348 -15.15 -3.71 15.23
C LEU A 348 -16.54 -3.66 14.55
N ARG A 349 -16.66 -4.25 13.35
CA ARG A 349 -17.95 -4.39 12.66
C ARG A 349 -18.85 -5.43 13.34
N ALA A 350 -18.30 -6.59 13.73
CA ALA A 350 -19.06 -7.65 14.41
C ALA A 350 -19.60 -7.19 15.78
N ALA A 351 -18.78 -6.48 16.56
CA ALA A 351 -19.20 -5.93 17.85
C ALA A 351 -20.39 -4.95 17.74
N SER A 352 -20.50 -4.23 16.62
CA SER A 352 -21.61 -3.30 16.37
C SER A 352 -22.93 -3.99 15.98
N LEU A 353 -22.87 -5.23 15.49
CA LEU A 353 -24.04 -6.04 15.16
C LEU A 353 -24.62 -6.76 16.40
N GLY A 354 -23.75 -7.23 17.31
CA GLY A 354 -24.15 -7.85 18.57
C GLY A 354 -24.74 -6.89 19.61
N SER A 355 -24.51 -5.57 19.47
CA SER A 355 -25.12 -4.55 20.33
C SER A 355 -26.55 -4.14 19.91
N LYS A 356 -27.07 -4.72 18.81
CA LYS A 356 -28.41 -4.43 18.28
C LYS A 356 -29.38 -5.63 18.39
N ALA A 357 -28.92 -6.75 18.93
CA ALA A 357 -29.72 -7.89 19.34
C ALA A 357 -29.87 -7.89 20.87
#